data_9d88c50c60936c107ba6cad7fea011df
#
_entry.id   9d88c50c60936c107ba6cad7fea011df
#
_cell.length_a   1.000
_cell.length_b   1.000
_cell.length_c   1.000
_cell.angle_alpha   90.00
_cell.angle_beta   90.00
_cell.angle_gamma   90.00
#
_symmetry.space_group_name_H-M   'P 1'
#
loop_
_entity.id
_entity.type
_entity.pdbx_description
1 polymer ?
#
loop_
_entity_poly.entity_id
_entity_poly.type
_entity_poly.pdbx_seq_one_letter_code
_entity_poly.pdbx_strand_id
1 'polypeptide(L)'
;RPAKIILNEVTSANPSSINGFIEVAGHRAGVVIANANGIVVDNGGFINTSHAVFTTGKPVVNGGLDTYQVNGGSVIITGQGLDAKTTDRLDIVSADAAVTAGVWGGDEINVVTGHNSVDAQNLQTQKLNNSTAGMDNTIDIASVGGMYAGKITLVANDTDAGIKNFGNINASGSGITLASDGKLAQHGRLAAQKGSVSITAGGDIYNSQQILAGTDLQLQTKGDLLSTGTIGSETGIINLTAARDFTQTGSVRLEKGALNINVGSDLYQYGNISVQ
;
A
#
# COMPACT_ATOMS: atom_id res chain seq x y z
N ARG A 1 14.94 28.93 -13.60
CA ARG A 1 15.08 27.84 -12.63
C ARG A 1 14.61 26.55 -13.29
N PRO A 2 15.27 25.41 -13.11
CA PRO A 2 14.76 24.15 -13.60
C PRO A 2 13.42 23.80 -12.93
N ALA A 3 12.55 23.09 -13.66
CA ALA A 3 11.28 22.61 -13.12
C ALA A 3 11.53 21.63 -11.97
N LYS A 4 10.76 21.74 -10.89
CA LYS A 4 10.81 20.78 -9.78
C LYS A 4 9.85 19.64 -10.02
N ILE A 5 8.73 19.89 -10.69
CA ILE A 5 7.68 18.93 -11.02
C ILE A 5 7.28 19.13 -12.47
N ILE A 6 7.11 18.05 -13.19
CA ILE A 6 6.55 17.99 -14.55
C ILE A 6 5.18 17.31 -14.40
N LEU A 7 4.11 18.07 -14.62
CA LEU A 7 2.74 17.57 -14.57
C LEU A 7 2.24 17.31 -16.00
N ASN A 8 1.87 16.05 -16.26
CA ASN A 8 1.17 15.64 -17.46
C ASN A 8 -0.26 15.21 -17.08
N GLU A 9 -1.24 16.03 -17.41
CA GLU A 9 -2.65 15.76 -17.18
C GLU A 9 -3.34 15.41 -18.50
N VAL A 10 -3.96 14.25 -18.57
CA VAL A 10 -4.79 13.81 -19.71
C VAL A 10 -6.21 14.28 -19.50
N THR A 11 -6.70 15.15 -20.38
CA THR A 11 -8.04 15.72 -20.32
C THR A 11 -9.04 15.07 -21.30
N SER A 12 -8.55 14.11 -22.10
CA SER A 12 -9.39 13.30 -23.00
C SER A 12 -10.10 12.16 -22.24
N ALA A 13 -11.03 11.47 -22.92
CA ALA A 13 -11.82 10.40 -22.33
C ALA A 13 -11.16 9.01 -22.36
N ASN A 14 -9.92 8.90 -22.84
CA ASN A 14 -9.24 7.61 -22.97
C ASN A 14 -8.25 7.36 -21.82
N PRO A 15 -8.14 6.12 -21.31
CA PRO A 15 -7.11 5.75 -20.35
C PRO A 15 -5.70 5.87 -20.98
N SER A 16 -4.69 6.00 -20.12
CA SER A 16 -3.28 6.02 -20.52
C SER A 16 -2.68 4.62 -20.46
N SER A 17 -1.84 4.29 -21.45
CA SER A 17 -1.00 3.10 -21.46
C SER A 17 0.47 3.51 -21.41
N ILE A 18 1.18 3.05 -20.38
CA ILE A 18 2.60 3.30 -20.16
C ILE A 18 3.35 2.00 -20.45
N ASN A 19 3.98 1.93 -21.63
CA ASN A 19 4.66 0.73 -22.13
C ASN A 19 6.16 0.97 -22.34
N GLY A 20 6.76 1.84 -21.55
CA GLY A 20 8.17 2.20 -21.63
C GLY A 20 8.59 3.16 -20.55
N PHE A 21 9.86 3.57 -20.59
CA PHE A 21 10.44 4.46 -19.60
C PHE A 21 10.12 5.92 -19.89
N ILE A 22 9.81 6.65 -18.82
CA ILE A 22 9.66 8.12 -18.82
C ILE A 22 10.96 8.72 -18.30
N GLU A 23 11.62 9.52 -19.12
CA GLU A 23 12.91 10.15 -18.79
C GLU A 23 12.76 11.67 -18.63
N VAL A 24 13.32 12.20 -17.54
CA VAL A 24 13.50 13.65 -17.39
C VAL A 24 14.83 14.07 -18.00
N ALA A 25 14.78 14.77 -19.12
CA ALA A 25 15.97 15.33 -19.76
C ALA A 25 16.50 16.53 -18.95
N GLY A 26 17.75 16.48 -18.51
CA GLY A 26 18.42 17.56 -17.79
C GLY A 26 18.42 17.38 -16.28
N HIS A 27 17.97 18.39 -15.52
CA HIS A 27 17.93 18.30 -14.06
C HIS A 27 16.84 17.34 -13.58
N ARG A 28 17.17 16.51 -12.59
CA ARG A 28 16.24 15.58 -11.94
C ARG A 28 15.02 16.31 -11.39
N ALA A 29 13.82 15.82 -11.69
CA ALA A 29 12.56 16.43 -11.28
C ALA A 29 11.51 15.36 -10.91
N GLY A 30 10.45 15.78 -10.23
CA GLY A 30 9.25 14.95 -10.08
C GLY A 30 8.46 14.85 -11.37
N VAL A 31 7.81 13.71 -11.61
CA VAL A 31 6.92 13.47 -12.76
C VAL A 31 5.57 13.00 -12.24
N VAL A 32 4.51 13.69 -12.65
CA VAL A 32 3.12 13.34 -12.34
C VAL A 32 2.40 13.02 -13.64
N ILE A 33 1.90 11.81 -13.76
CA ILE A 33 0.99 11.39 -14.83
C ILE A 33 -0.41 11.27 -14.22
N ALA A 34 -1.32 12.15 -14.64
CA ALA A 34 -2.69 12.22 -14.15
C ALA A 34 -3.67 11.89 -15.27
N ASN A 35 -4.54 10.90 -15.07
CA ASN A 35 -5.61 10.55 -15.99
C ASN A 35 -6.81 9.98 -15.26
N ALA A 36 -7.91 10.73 -15.17
CA ALA A 36 -9.13 10.33 -14.49
C ALA A 36 -9.80 9.07 -15.09
N ASN A 37 -9.47 8.71 -16.35
CA ASN A 37 -10.02 7.54 -17.02
C ASN A 37 -9.23 6.24 -16.75
N GLY A 38 -8.13 6.34 -15.98
CA GLY A 38 -7.30 5.19 -15.64
C GLY A 38 -5.91 5.21 -16.30
N ILE A 39 -5.02 4.42 -15.72
CA ILE A 39 -3.64 4.25 -16.18
C ILE A 39 -3.30 2.77 -16.11
N VAL A 40 -2.79 2.24 -17.22
CA VAL A 40 -2.26 0.86 -17.29
C VAL A 40 -0.77 0.96 -17.55
N VAL A 41 0.02 0.28 -16.71
CA VAL A 41 1.49 0.22 -16.83
C VAL A 41 1.90 -1.20 -17.14
N ASP A 42 2.56 -1.39 -18.27
CA ASP A 42 3.19 -2.66 -18.67
C ASP A 42 4.60 -2.36 -19.16
N ASN A 43 5.62 -2.87 -18.47
CA ASN A 43 7.02 -2.56 -18.76
C ASN A 43 7.32 -1.05 -18.67
N GLY A 44 6.73 -0.39 -17.67
CA GLY A 44 6.97 1.02 -17.40
C GLY A 44 8.15 1.26 -16.50
N GLY A 45 8.68 2.47 -16.51
CA GLY A 45 9.74 2.87 -15.60
C GLY A 45 10.05 4.36 -15.65
N PHE A 46 10.98 4.79 -14.77
CA PHE A 46 11.39 6.19 -14.66
C PHE A 46 12.91 6.31 -14.69
N ILE A 47 13.39 7.30 -15.44
CA ILE A 47 14.81 7.67 -15.53
C ILE A 47 14.96 9.12 -15.10
N ASN A 48 15.95 9.40 -14.27
CA ASN A 48 16.28 10.75 -13.78
C ASN A 48 15.08 11.47 -13.12
N THR A 49 14.22 10.68 -12.44
CA THR A 49 13.01 11.14 -11.75
C THR A 49 13.20 11.02 -10.24
N SER A 50 12.94 12.10 -9.49
CA SER A 50 13.02 12.08 -8.03
C SER A 50 11.75 11.53 -7.39
N HIS A 51 10.60 11.99 -7.84
CA HIS A 51 9.29 11.62 -7.36
C HIS A 51 8.39 11.27 -8.55
N ALA A 52 7.95 10.04 -8.63
CA ALA A 52 7.04 9.57 -9.67
C ALA A 52 5.63 9.41 -9.12
N VAL A 53 4.63 9.89 -9.83
CA VAL A 53 3.22 9.76 -9.45
C VAL A 53 2.40 9.28 -10.62
N PHE A 54 1.63 8.21 -10.41
CA PHE A 54 0.50 7.83 -11.23
C PHE A 54 -0.79 8.11 -10.47
N THR A 55 -1.67 8.94 -11.03
CA THR A 55 -2.93 9.28 -10.36
C THR A 55 -4.12 9.31 -11.32
N THR A 56 -5.25 8.82 -10.84
CA THR A 56 -6.56 9.06 -11.47
C THR A 56 -7.26 10.29 -10.90
N GLY A 57 -6.67 10.90 -9.88
CA GLY A 57 -7.13 12.17 -9.31
C GLY A 57 -6.85 13.35 -10.23
N LYS A 58 -7.80 14.26 -10.33
CA LYS A 58 -7.60 15.55 -11.00
C LYS A 58 -6.65 16.40 -10.17
N PRO A 59 -5.50 16.84 -10.72
CA PRO A 59 -4.59 17.71 -10.01
C PRO A 59 -5.20 19.08 -9.73
N VAL A 60 -5.01 19.57 -8.50
CA VAL A 60 -5.35 20.94 -8.11
C VAL A 60 -4.04 21.71 -7.91
N VAL A 61 -3.90 22.80 -8.64
CA VAL A 61 -2.70 23.65 -8.63
C VAL A 61 -3.06 25.03 -8.07
N ASN A 62 -2.44 25.40 -6.95
CA ASN A 62 -2.64 26.69 -6.31
C ASN A 62 -1.28 27.22 -5.80
N GLY A 63 -0.53 27.90 -6.70
CA GLY A 63 0.85 28.30 -6.43
C GLY A 63 1.87 27.14 -6.43
N GLY A 64 1.41 25.90 -6.50
CA GLY A 64 2.10 24.63 -6.56
C GLY A 64 1.08 23.51 -6.71
N LEU A 65 1.54 22.27 -6.86
CA LEU A 65 0.66 21.09 -6.85
C LEU A 65 0.19 20.86 -5.41
N ASP A 66 -1.11 20.97 -5.17
CA ASP A 66 -1.75 20.98 -3.87
C ASP A 66 -2.39 19.62 -3.52
N THR A 67 -3.39 19.22 -4.30
CA THR A 67 -4.11 17.95 -4.07
C THR A 67 -4.41 17.21 -5.37
N TYR A 68 -4.78 15.93 -5.21
CA TYR A 68 -5.41 15.10 -6.23
C TYR A 68 -6.86 14.83 -5.84
N GLN A 69 -7.83 15.20 -6.68
CA GLN A 69 -9.26 14.93 -6.46
C GLN A 69 -9.63 13.62 -7.16
N VAL A 70 -9.65 12.53 -6.40
CA VAL A 70 -9.94 11.18 -6.92
C VAL A 70 -11.44 10.91 -6.89
N ASN A 71 -12.05 10.86 -8.07
CA ASN A 71 -13.49 10.60 -8.26
C ASN A 71 -13.77 9.26 -8.98
N GLY A 72 -12.76 8.47 -9.25
CA GLY A 72 -12.85 7.19 -9.95
C GLY A 72 -11.55 6.83 -10.66
N GLY A 73 -11.62 5.79 -11.46
CA GLY A 73 -10.49 5.29 -12.25
C GLY A 73 -9.54 4.38 -11.49
N SER A 74 -8.88 3.51 -12.24
CA SER A 74 -7.96 2.50 -11.71
C SER A 74 -6.55 2.74 -12.21
N VAL A 75 -5.55 2.44 -11.38
CA VAL A 75 -4.17 2.23 -11.81
C VAL A 75 -3.89 0.73 -11.80
N ILE A 76 -3.49 0.21 -12.96
CA ILE A 76 -3.23 -1.23 -13.15
C ILE A 76 -1.76 -1.41 -13.53
N ILE A 77 -1.02 -2.16 -12.71
CA ILE A 77 0.34 -2.59 -13.01
C ILE A 77 0.30 -4.05 -13.45
N THR A 78 0.73 -4.32 -14.68
CA THR A 78 0.61 -5.63 -15.32
C THR A 78 1.85 -5.97 -16.14
N GLY A 79 1.85 -7.14 -16.77
CA GLY A 79 2.87 -7.59 -17.71
C GLY A 79 4.26 -7.66 -17.08
N GLN A 80 5.16 -6.80 -17.53
CA GLN A 80 6.54 -6.72 -17.05
C GLN A 80 6.70 -5.78 -15.83
N GLY A 81 5.60 -5.15 -15.37
CA GLY A 81 5.59 -4.34 -14.17
C GLY A 81 6.11 -2.91 -14.33
N LEU A 82 6.58 -2.36 -13.21
CA LEU A 82 7.01 -0.97 -13.09
C LEU A 82 8.37 -0.88 -12.39
N ASP A 83 9.38 -0.37 -13.11
CA ASP A 83 10.71 -0.10 -12.56
C ASP A 83 10.87 1.39 -12.18
N ALA A 84 10.76 1.65 -10.88
CA ALA A 84 10.99 2.95 -10.28
C ALA A 84 12.15 2.92 -9.24
N LYS A 85 13.11 1.99 -9.38
CA LYS A 85 14.21 1.80 -8.42
C LYS A 85 15.10 3.02 -8.23
N THR A 86 15.15 3.89 -9.22
CA THR A 86 15.97 5.11 -9.19
C THR A 86 15.22 6.34 -8.68
N THR A 87 13.93 6.19 -8.32
CA THR A 87 13.14 7.27 -7.72
C THR A 87 13.29 7.25 -6.18
N ASP A 88 13.27 8.42 -5.55
CA ASP A 88 13.23 8.47 -4.10
C ASP A 88 11.82 8.08 -3.60
N ARG A 89 10.79 8.44 -4.37
CA ARG A 89 9.39 8.17 -4.02
C ARG A 89 8.55 7.83 -5.25
N LEU A 90 7.76 6.76 -5.15
CA LEU A 90 6.72 6.38 -6.10
C LEU A 90 5.37 6.43 -5.40
N ASP A 91 4.44 7.22 -5.92
CA ASP A 91 3.05 7.28 -5.44
C ASP A 91 2.08 6.78 -6.50
N ILE A 92 1.13 5.95 -6.08
CA ILE A 92 -0.03 5.55 -6.85
C ILE A 92 -1.27 6.06 -6.09
N VAL A 93 -2.02 6.98 -6.71
CA VAL A 93 -3.18 7.64 -6.09
C VAL A 93 -4.39 7.49 -7.01
N SER A 94 -5.35 6.64 -6.65
CA SER A 94 -6.45 6.26 -7.54
C SER A 94 -7.69 5.81 -6.74
N ALA A 95 -8.83 5.63 -7.41
CA ALA A 95 -9.97 5.04 -6.72
C ALA A 95 -9.71 3.57 -6.37
N ASP A 96 -9.05 2.83 -7.26
CA ASP A 96 -8.54 1.49 -6.99
C ASP A 96 -7.21 1.22 -7.70
N ALA A 97 -6.45 0.24 -7.21
CA ALA A 97 -5.17 -0.18 -7.74
C ALA A 97 -5.08 -1.70 -7.82
N ALA A 98 -4.77 -2.23 -9.00
CA ALA A 98 -4.55 -3.64 -9.24
C ALA A 98 -3.08 -3.88 -9.62
N VAL A 99 -2.41 -4.79 -8.91
CA VAL A 99 -1.00 -5.11 -9.11
C VAL A 99 -0.85 -6.58 -9.47
N THR A 100 -0.70 -6.87 -10.75
CA THR A 100 -0.52 -8.23 -11.28
C THR A 100 0.90 -8.49 -11.79
N ALA A 101 1.83 -7.59 -11.48
CA ALA A 101 3.25 -7.70 -11.81
C ALA A 101 4.10 -7.03 -10.73
N GLY A 102 5.42 -7.10 -10.82
CA GLY A 102 6.32 -6.48 -9.87
C GLY A 102 6.33 -4.95 -9.95
N VAL A 103 6.35 -4.29 -8.79
CA VAL A 103 6.60 -2.85 -8.63
C VAL A 103 7.88 -2.68 -7.83
N TRP A 104 8.88 -2.10 -8.43
CA TRP A 104 10.17 -1.85 -7.78
C TRP A 104 10.36 -0.35 -7.58
N GLY A 105 10.36 0.08 -6.32
CA GLY A 105 10.68 1.44 -5.91
C GLY A 105 12.11 1.57 -5.36
N GLY A 106 12.57 2.80 -5.22
CA GLY A 106 13.79 3.11 -4.48
C GLY A 106 13.51 3.20 -2.98
N ASP A 107 13.42 4.42 -2.45
CA ASP A 107 13.26 4.60 -1.01
C ASP A 107 11.84 4.31 -0.54
N GLU A 108 10.81 4.77 -1.27
CA GLU A 108 9.41 4.62 -0.86
C GLU A 108 8.49 4.23 -2.02
N ILE A 109 7.53 3.35 -1.73
CA ILE A 109 6.30 3.13 -2.51
C ILE A 109 5.11 3.45 -1.62
N ASN A 110 4.22 4.31 -2.11
CA ASN A 110 2.95 4.61 -1.46
C ASN A 110 1.81 4.35 -2.44
N VAL A 111 0.77 3.66 -1.96
CA VAL A 111 -0.47 3.46 -2.70
C VAL A 111 -1.62 3.97 -1.85
N VAL A 112 -2.36 4.93 -2.37
CA VAL A 112 -3.53 5.50 -1.69
C VAL A 112 -4.74 5.35 -2.61
N THR A 113 -5.76 4.65 -2.12
CA THR A 113 -6.97 4.39 -2.90
C THR A 113 -8.24 4.86 -2.20
N GLY A 114 -9.30 5.01 -2.99
CA GLY A 114 -10.61 5.49 -2.57
C GLY A 114 -10.97 6.85 -3.14
N HIS A 115 -12.25 7.26 -2.97
CA HIS A 115 -12.76 8.55 -3.41
C HIS A 115 -12.36 9.65 -2.43
N ASN A 116 -11.19 10.25 -2.67
CA ASN A 116 -10.55 11.17 -1.75
C ASN A 116 -10.01 12.42 -2.43
N SER A 117 -9.97 13.51 -1.68
CA SER A 117 -8.98 14.57 -1.89
C SER A 117 -7.69 14.15 -1.19
N VAL A 118 -6.62 14.00 -1.92
CA VAL A 118 -5.33 13.51 -1.43
C VAL A 118 -4.30 14.62 -1.54
N ASP A 119 -3.68 15.01 -0.42
CA ASP A 119 -2.61 16.00 -0.39
C ASP A 119 -1.40 15.49 -1.19
N ALA A 120 -0.89 16.29 -2.12
CA ALA A 120 0.17 15.88 -3.04
C ALA A 120 1.56 15.75 -2.37
N GLN A 121 1.74 16.31 -1.17
CA GLN A 121 3.02 16.30 -0.46
C GLN A 121 3.11 15.16 0.56
N ASN A 122 2.09 15.01 1.40
CA ASN A 122 2.09 14.09 2.54
C ASN A 122 1.10 12.92 2.40
N LEU A 123 0.30 12.88 1.32
CA LEU A 123 -0.73 11.88 1.02
C LEU A 123 -1.85 11.77 2.06
N GLN A 124 -2.04 12.78 2.88
CA GLN A 124 -3.21 12.83 3.76
C GLN A 124 -4.49 12.86 2.94
N THR A 125 -5.46 12.09 3.37
CA THR A 125 -6.71 11.89 2.65
C THR A 125 -7.88 12.56 3.35
N GLN A 126 -8.78 13.11 2.53
CA GLN A 126 -10.08 13.61 2.96
C GLN A 126 -11.15 13.02 2.06
N LYS A 127 -12.06 12.22 2.63
CA LYS A 127 -13.13 11.54 1.86
C LYS A 127 -14.00 12.57 1.12
N LEU A 128 -14.29 12.28 -0.14
CA LEU A 128 -15.25 13.03 -0.93
C LEU A 128 -16.67 12.48 -0.68
N ASN A 129 -17.69 13.33 -0.87
CA ASN A 129 -19.08 12.97 -0.60
C ASN A 129 -19.69 11.94 -1.59
N ASN A 130 -18.93 11.55 -2.61
CA ASN A 130 -19.34 10.58 -3.63
C ASN A 130 -18.78 9.16 -3.38
N SER A 131 -18.31 8.88 -2.17
CA SER A 131 -17.91 7.53 -1.76
C SER A 131 -19.05 6.55 -2.01
N THR A 132 -18.83 5.55 -2.85
CA THR A 132 -19.79 4.49 -3.12
C THR A 132 -19.55 3.35 -2.15
N ALA A 133 -20.50 3.06 -1.27
CA ALA A 133 -20.46 1.86 -0.43
C ALA A 133 -20.33 0.60 -1.30
N GLY A 134 -19.44 -0.32 -0.94
CA GLY A 134 -19.34 -1.65 -1.54
C GLY A 134 -18.12 -1.92 -2.43
N MET A 135 -17.05 -1.14 -2.34
CA MET A 135 -15.78 -1.49 -2.96
C MET A 135 -14.99 -2.44 -2.04
N ASP A 136 -15.17 -3.74 -2.20
CA ASP A 136 -14.61 -4.76 -1.30
C ASP A 136 -13.06 -4.72 -1.20
N ASN A 137 -12.36 -4.46 -2.31
CA ASN A 137 -10.90 -4.36 -2.31
C ASN A 137 -10.45 -3.27 -3.28
N THR A 138 -10.02 -2.15 -2.76
CA THR A 138 -9.49 -1.05 -3.57
C THR A 138 -8.00 -1.19 -3.86
N ILE A 139 -7.28 -2.03 -3.09
CA ILE A 139 -5.91 -2.46 -3.39
C ILE A 139 -5.92 -3.98 -3.52
N ASP A 140 -5.64 -4.48 -4.73
CA ASP A 140 -5.57 -5.91 -5.04
C ASP A 140 -4.20 -6.27 -5.63
N ILE A 141 -3.42 -7.06 -4.88
CA ILE A 141 -2.12 -7.56 -5.31
C ILE A 141 -2.25 -9.06 -5.58
N ALA A 142 -2.15 -9.43 -6.84
CA ALA A 142 -2.23 -10.82 -7.28
C ALA A 142 -1.00 -11.64 -6.86
N SER A 143 -1.10 -12.96 -6.90
CA SER A 143 -0.01 -13.88 -6.51
C SER A 143 1.28 -13.74 -7.34
N VAL A 144 1.16 -13.25 -8.57
CA VAL A 144 2.30 -12.93 -9.44
C VAL A 144 2.77 -11.47 -9.31
N GLY A 145 2.02 -10.66 -8.57
CA GLY A 145 2.37 -9.28 -8.25
C GLY A 145 3.31 -9.16 -7.05
N GLY A 146 3.82 -7.97 -6.82
CA GLY A 146 4.63 -7.68 -5.65
C GLY A 146 5.10 -6.25 -5.60
N MET A 147 5.53 -5.83 -4.41
CA MET A 147 6.09 -4.50 -4.18
C MET A 147 7.40 -4.60 -3.40
N TYR A 148 8.41 -3.88 -3.87
CA TYR A 148 9.78 -3.92 -3.33
C TYR A 148 10.34 -2.51 -3.25
N ALA A 149 10.63 -2.03 -2.04
CA ALA A 149 11.20 -0.70 -1.79
C ALA A 149 11.90 -0.61 -0.43
N GLY A 150 12.47 0.54 -0.09
CA GLY A 150 12.97 0.81 1.26
C GLY A 150 11.84 0.88 2.29
N LYS A 151 10.69 1.47 1.91
CA LYS A 151 9.48 1.59 2.73
C LYS A 151 8.25 1.41 1.85
N ILE A 152 7.20 0.80 2.37
CA ILE A 152 5.95 0.59 1.64
C ILE A 152 4.77 1.00 2.49
N THR A 153 3.90 1.84 1.94
CA THR A 153 2.67 2.28 2.59
C THR A 153 1.48 2.05 1.66
N LEU A 154 0.48 1.31 2.11
CA LEU A 154 -0.77 1.06 1.39
C LEU A 154 -1.93 1.56 2.23
N VAL A 155 -2.75 2.44 1.67
CA VAL A 155 -3.91 3.04 2.33
C VAL A 155 -5.15 2.88 1.45
N ALA A 156 -6.13 2.12 1.92
CA ALA A 156 -7.45 1.99 1.32
C ALA A 156 -8.45 2.79 2.16
N ASN A 157 -8.69 4.04 1.77
CA ASN A 157 -9.53 4.98 2.51
C ASN A 157 -10.82 5.31 1.75
N ASP A 158 -11.80 4.44 1.87
CA ASP A 158 -13.17 4.63 1.40
C ASP A 158 -14.11 3.79 2.26
N THR A 159 -15.41 3.92 2.07
CA THR A 159 -16.38 3.10 2.82
C THR A 159 -16.17 1.63 2.48
N ASP A 160 -15.84 0.83 3.50
CA ASP A 160 -15.55 -0.62 3.41
C ASP A 160 -14.38 -1.00 2.47
N ALA A 161 -13.57 -0.03 2.05
CA ALA A 161 -12.44 -0.27 1.17
C ALA A 161 -11.39 -1.17 1.82
N GLY A 162 -11.11 -2.31 1.20
CA GLY A 162 -10.20 -3.34 1.69
C GLY A 162 -8.87 -3.40 0.94
N ILE A 163 -7.94 -4.13 1.55
CA ILE A 163 -6.66 -4.51 0.96
C ILE A 163 -6.60 -6.02 0.85
N LYS A 164 -6.27 -6.53 -0.33
CA LYS A 164 -6.07 -7.94 -0.60
C LYS A 164 -4.69 -8.17 -1.19
N ASN A 165 -3.87 -8.97 -0.53
CA ASN A 165 -2.53 -9.29 -0.97
C ASN A 165 -2.32 -10.81 -1.08
N PHE A 166 -2.10 -11.30 -2.29
CA PHE A 166 -1.62 -12.65 -2.59
C PHE A 166 -0.14 -12.68 -3.00
N GLY A 167 0.46 -11.51 -3.27
CA GLY A 167 1.83 -11.38 -3.75
C GLY A 167 2.84 -11.18 -2.61
N ASN A 168 4.01 -10.69 -3.00
CA ASN A 168 5.08 -10.38 -2.08
C ASN A 168 5.18 -8.87 -1.84
N ILE A 169 5.12 -8.44 -0.59
CA ILE A 169 5.43 -7.07 -0.17
C ILE A 169 6.69 -7.12 0.67
N ASN A 170 7.76 -6.48 0.22
CA ASN A 170 9.06 -6.53 0.87
C ASN A 170 9.68 -5.14 1.00
N ALA A 171 9.84 -4.69 2.26
CA ALA A 171 10.53 -3.46 2.59
C ALA A 171 11.92 -3.77 3.15
N SER A 172 12.96 -3.23 2.52
CA SER A 172 14.35 -3.45 2.94
C SER A 172 14.86 -2.48 4.00
N GLY A 173 14.15 -1.37 4.24
CA GLY A 173 14.53 -0.26 5.13
C GLY A 173 13.55 -0.06 6.28
N SER A 174 12.80 1.04 6.23
CA SER A 174 12.04 1.57 7.39
C SER A 174 10.79 0.78 7.78
N GLY A 175 10.22 -0.02 6.89
CA GLY A 175 9.08 -0.87 7.26
C GLY A 175 7.90 -0.84 6.30
N ILE A 176 6.79 -1.43 6.75
CA ILE A 176 5.55 -1.58 5.99
C ILE A 176 4.38 -1.06 6.83
N THR A 177 3.55 -0.24 6.23
CA THR A 177 2.29 0.23 6.81
C THR A 177 1.15 -0.11 5.88
N LEU A 178 0.15 -0.84 6.37
CA LEU A 178 -1.11 -1.10 5.69
C LEU A 178 -2.25 -0.52 6.52
N ALA A 179 -3.12 0.26 5.90
CA ALA A 179 -4.31 0.80 6.54
C ALA A 179 -5.52 0.64 5.62
N SER A 180 -6.60 0.05 6.10
CA SER A 180 -7.85 -0.11 5.36
C SER A 180 -9.05 0.28 6.19
N ASP A 181 -10.04 0.92 5.58
CA ASP A 181 -11.33 1.15 6.23
C ASP A 181 -12.20 -0.11 6.28
N GLY A 182 -12.00 -1.03 5.34
CA GLY A 182 -12.62 -2.34 5.28
C GLY A 182 -11.73 -3.47 5.78
N LYS A 183 -11.90 -4.65 5.18
CA LYS A 183 -11.16 -5.87 5.51
C LYS A 183 -9.74 -5.85 4.96
N LEU A 184 -8.86 -6.62 5.60
CA LEU A 184 -7.51 -6.85 5.12
C LEU A 184 -7.26 -8.36 5.01
N ALA A 185 -7.02 -8.84 3.79
CA ALA A 185 -6.74 -10.23 3.48
C ALA A 185 -5.27 -10.40 3.05
N GLN A 186 -4.47 -10.98 3.93
CA GLN A 186 -3.03 -11.23 3.73
C GLN A 186 -2.82 -12.71 3.42
N HIS A 187 -2.73 -13.03 2.12
CA HIS A 187 -2.54 -14.39 1.60
C HIS A 187 -1.16 -14.61 0.98
N GLY A 188 -0.35 -13.58 0.87
CA GLY A 188 1.01 -13.63 0.34
C GLY A 188 2.06 -13.50 1.45
N ARG A 189 3.26 -13.06 1.07
CA ARG A 189 4.34 -12.77 2.02
C ARG A 189 4.44 -11.25 2.22
N LEU A 190 4.48 -10.82 3.48
CA LEU A 190 4.74 -9.45 3.88
C LEU A 190 5.95 -9.45 4.81
N ALA A 191 7.01 -8.73 4.43
CA ALA A 191 8.24 -8.71 5.21
C ALA A 191 8.92 -7.35 5.21
N ALA A 192 9.10 -6.78 6.40
CA ALA A 192 9.98 -5.64 6.65
C ALA A 192 11.30 -6.16 7.22
N GLN A 193 12.38 -6.09 6.42
CA GLN A 193 13.64 -6.75 6.79
C GLN A 193 14.34 -6.10 7.99
N LYS A 194 14.29 -4.78 8.09
CA LYS A 194 14.96 -4.01 9.15
C LYS A 194 14.00 -3.09 9.93
N GLY A 195 12.80 -2.97 9.46
CA GLY A 195 11.81 -2.03 10.00
C GLY A 195 10.63 -2.73 10.66
N SER A 196 9.68 -1.92 11.07
CA SER A 196 8.44 -2.36 11.67
C SER A 196 7.37 -2.74 10.63
N VAL A 197 6.38 -3.50 11.07
CA VAL A 197 5.14 -3.74 10.35
C VAL A 197 3.99 -3.17 11.15
N SER A 198 3.18 -2.32 10.54
CA SER A 198 1.95 -1.79 11.14
C SER A 198 0.78 -2.05 10.21
N ILE A 199 -0.19 -2.79 10.68
CA ILE A 199 -1.42 -3.13 9.94
C ILE A 199 -2.62 -2.71 10.77
N THR A 200 -3.48 -1.85 10.19
CA THR A 200 -4.75 -1.44 10.79
C THR A 200 -5.90 -1.69 9.81
N ALA A 201 -7.01 -2.22 10.32
CA ALA A 201 -8.21 -2.47 9.52
C ALA A 201 -9.48 -2.03 10.26
N GLY A 202 -10.40 -1.41 9.53
CA GLY A 202 -11.75 -1.12 10.03
C GLY A 202 -12.66 -2.36 10.05
N GLY A 203 -12.39 -3.35 9.20
CA GLY A 203 -13.01 -4.68 9.17
C GLY A 203 -12.04 -5.76 9.65
N ASP A 204 -12.35 -7.02 9.36
CA ASP A 204 -11.55 -8.15 9.80
C ASP A 204 -10.15 -8.18 9.18
N ILE A 205 -9.18 -8.72 9.90
CA ILE A 205 -7.86 -9.08 9.37
C ILE A 205 -7.78 -10.60 9.25
N TYR A 206 -7.43 -11.08 8.06
CA TYR A 206 -7.12 -12.47 7.81
C TYR A 206 -5.68 -12.63 7.32
N ASN A 207 -4.89 -13.44 8.01
CA ASN A 207 -3.53 -13.81 7.62
C ASN A 207 -3.42 -15.31 7.39
N SER A 208 -3.11 -15.73 6.18
CA SER A 208 -2.89 -17.16 5.85
C SER A 208 -1.45 -17.50 5.50
N GLN A 209 -0.56 -16.51 5.39
CA GLN A 209 0.83 -16.72 5.04
C GLN A 209 1.77 -16.03 6.06
N GLN A 210 2.66 -15.19 5.64
CA GLN A 210 3.69 -14.63 6.50
C GLN A 210 3.54 -13.12 6.66
N ILE A 211 3.55 -12.65 7.91
CA ILE A 211 3.75 -11.26 8.28
C ILE A 211 4.99 -11.22 9.17
N LEU A 212 6.07 -10.62 8.67
CA LEU A 212 7.38 -10.63 9.32
C LEU A 212 7.93 -9.20 9.47
N ALA A 213 8.38 -8.86 10.66
CA ALA A 213 9.04 -7.59 10.97
C ALA A 213 10.46 -7.81 11.48
N GLY A 214 11.36 -6.90 11.17
CA GLY A 214 12.70 -6.86 11.79
C GLY A 214 12.64 -6.27 13.20
N THR A 215 11.66 -5.39 13.46
CA THR A 215 11.46 -4.74 14.76
C THR A 215 10.01 -4.90 15.22
N ASP A 216 9.35 -3.83 15.64
CA ASP A 216 7.97 -3.91 16.14
C ASP A 216 6.96 -4.37 15.09
N LEU A 217 5.98 -5.15 15.54
CA LEU A 217 4.88 -5.60 14.71
C LEU A 217 3.56 -5.28 15.39
N GLN A 218 2.70 -4.55 14.69
CA GLN A 218 1.36 -4.22 15.16
C GLN A 218 0.31 -4.71 14.18
N LEU A 219 -0.65 -5.50 14.65
CA LEU A 219 -1.91 -5.80 13.98
C LEU A 219 -3.04 -5.27 14.83
N GLN A 220 -3.89 -4.43 14.25
CA GLN A 220 -5.05 -3.86 14.93
C GLN A 220 -6.27 -3.89 14.04
N THR A 221 -7.35 -4.48 14.51
CA THR A 221 -8.63 -4.48 13.78
C THR A 221 -9.80 -4.09 14.66
N LYS A 222 -10.81 -3.46 14.05
CA LYS A 222 -12.13 -3.24 14.67
C LYS A 222 -13.06 -4.47 14.55
N GLY A 223 -12.65 -5.47 13.77
CA GLY A 223 -13.34 -6.75 13.58
C GLY A 223 -12.63 -7.91 14.27
N ASP A 224 -12.65 -9.05 13.60
CA ASP A 224 -11.97 -10.27 14.01
C ASP A 224 -10.55 -10.32 13.45
N LEU A 225 -9.63 -10.93 14.20
CA LEU A 225 -8.31 -11.31 13.71
C LEU A 225 -8.25 -12.83 13.56
N LEU A 226 -8.06 -13.30 12.34
CA LEU A 226 -7.83 -14.72 12.05
C LEU A 226 -6.44 -14.91 11.45
N SER A 227 -5.59 -15.68 12.12
CA SER A 227 -4.26 -16.03 11.62
C SER A 227 -4.05 -17.54 11.56
N THR A 228 -3.99 -18.06 10.35
CA THR A 228 -3.61 -19.45 10.07
C THR A 228 -2.15 -19.56 9.63
N GLY A 229 -1.52 -18.43 9.30
CA GLY A 229 -0.13 -18.30 8.89
C GLY A 229 0.81 -17.94 10.05
N THR A 230 1.94 -17.35 9.68
CA THR A 230 2.96 -16.91 10.63
C THR A 230 2.88 -15.40 10.86
N ILE A 231 2.92 -15.00 12.13
CA ILE A 231 3.18 -13.63 12.57
C ILE A 231 4.52 -13.66 13.31
N GLY A 232 5.51 -12.89 12.83
CA GLY A 232 6.85 -12.96 13.40
C GLY A 232 7.56 -11.63 13.49
N SER A 233 8.40 -11.48 14.51
CA SER A 233 9.35 -10.38 14.63
C SER A 233 10.70 -10.88 15.15
N GLU A 234 11.78 -10.24 14.67
CA GLU A 234 13.12 -10.52 15.19
C GLU A 234 13.32 -9.84 16.56
N THR A 235 12.91 -8.57 16.68
CA THR A 235 13.07 -7.81 17.92
C THR A 235 11.88 -6.90 18.19
N GLY A 236 11.79 -6.37 19.42
CA GLY A 236 10.81 -5.34 19.77
C GLY A 236 9.52 -5.90 20.34
N ILE A 237 8.41 -5.31 19.97
CA ILE A 237 7.10 -5.63 20.55
C ILE A 237 6.15 -6.11 19.44
N ILE A 238 5.54 -7.29 19.67
CA ILE A 238 4.39 -7.72 18.88
C ILE A 238 3.12 -7.32 19.63
N ASN A 239 2.30 -6.45 19.02
CA ASN A 239 0.99 -6.06 19.52
C ASN A 239 -0.09 -6.60 18.58
N LEU A 240 -0.95 -7.48 19.09
CA LEU A 240 -2.09 -8.05 18.37
C LEU A 240 -3.37 -7.58 19.07
N THR A 241 -4.20 -6.79 18.37
CA THR A 241 -5.44 -6.24 18.90
C THR A 241 -6.60 -6.53 17.97
N ALA A 242 -7.60 -7.24 18.50
CA ALA A 242 -8.88 -7.46 17.83
C ALA A 242 -10.01 -6.89 18.70
N ALA A 243 -10.89 -6.07 18.12
CA ALA A 243 -12.03 -5.54 18.86
C ALA A 243 -13.09 -6.61 19.14
N ARG A 244 -13.11 -7.69 18.37
CA ARG A 244 -13.95 -8.87 18.57
C ARG A 244 -13.07 -10.09 18.89
N ASP A 245 -13.13 -11.14 18.08
CA ASP A 245 -12.44 -12.39 18.34
C ASP A 245 -11.03 -12.43 17.74
N PHE A 246 -10.14 -13.15 18.39
CA PHE A 246 -8.86 -13.53 17.80
C PHE A 246 -8.75 -15.06 17.74
N THR A 247 -8.64 -15.58 16.52
CA THR A 247 -8.40 -17.02 16.27
C THR A 247 -7.00 -17.19 15.69
N GLN A 248 -6.16 -17.97 16.39
CA GLN A 248 -4.79 -18.25 15.99
C GLN A 248 -4.60 -19.76 15.86
N THR A 249 -4.37 -20.25 14.63
CA THR A 249 -4.07 -21.65 14.35
C THR A 249 -2.67 -21.85 13.77
N GLY A 250 -2.07 -20.79 13.25
CA GLY A 250 -0.71 -20.77 12.75
C GLY A 250 0.35 -20.59 13.84
N SER A 251 1.37 -19.75 13.61
CA SER A 251 2.42 -19.49 14.59
C SER A 251 2.62 -18.00 14.87
N VAL A 252 2.89 -17.66 16.13
CA VAL A 252 3.40 -16.37 16.55
C VAL A 252 4.81 -16.57 17.07
N ARG A 253 5.81 -15.85 16.52
CA ARG A 253 7.22 -15.97 16.87
C ARG A 253 7.83 -14.62 17.17
N LEU A 254 8.49 -14.50 18.30
CA LEU A 254 9.26 -13.34 18.68
C LEU A 254 10.62 -13.81 19.19
N GLU A 255 11.71 -13.41 18.54
CA GLU A 255 13.04 -13.85 18.93
C GLU A 255 13.55 -13.08 20.16
N LYS A 256 13.18 -11.79 20.29
CA LYS A 256 13.56 -10.99 21.45
C LYS A 256 12.61 -9.83 21.69
N GLY A 257 11.91 -9.84 22.81
CA GLY A 257 11.04 -8.71 23.18
C GLY A 257 9.78 -9.11 23.96
N ALA A 258 8.67 -8.44 23.68
CA ALA A 258 7.40 -8.66 24.36
C ALA A 258 6.25 -8.92 23.37
N LEU A 259 5.36 -9.84 23.73
CA LEU A 259 4.12 -10.11 23.01
C LEU A 259 2.92 -9.63 23.84
N ASN A 260 2.13 -8.75 23.26
CA ASN A 260 0.87 -8.27 23.83
C ASN A 260 -0.29 -8.71 22.96
N ILE A 261 -1.29 -9.35 23.55
CA ILE A 261 -2.52 -9.76 22.88
C ILE A 261 -3.69 -9.10 23.62
N ASN A 262 -4.48 -8.31 22.90
CA ASN A 262 -5.66 -7.64 23.42
C ASN A 262 -6.87 -8.00 22.56
N VAL A 263 -7.88 -8.64 23.17
CA VAL A 263 -9.05 -9.18 22.49
C VAL A 263 -10.30 -8.69 23.19
N GLY A 264 -11.24 -8.13 22.45
CA GLY A 264 -12.48 -7.58 23.01
C GLY A 264 -13.52 -8.64 23.37
N SER A 265 -13.49 -9.79 22.71
CA SER A 265 -14.39 -10.94 22.98
C SER A 265 -13.58 -12.19 23.30
N ASP A 266 -13.50 -13.15 22.39
CA ASP A 266 -12.90 -14.46 22.67
C ASP A 266 -11.53 -14.65 22.00
N LEU A 267 -10.60 -15.28 22.72
CA LEU A 267 -9.33 -15.73 22.20
C LEU A 267 -9.34 -17.26 21.99
N TYR A 268 -9.22 -17.67 20.73
CA TYR A 268 -9.09 -19.07 20.33
C TYR A 268 -7.65 -19.35 19.87
N GLN A 269 -6.84 -19.88 20.78
CA GLN A 269 -5.43 -20.13 20.54
C GLN A 269 -5.19 -21.63 20.37
N TYR A 270 -4.92 -22.07 19.16
CA TYR A 270 -4.66 -23.47 18.80
C TYR A 270 -3.25 -23.69 18.25
N GLY A 271 -2.60 -22.64 17.75
CA GLY A 271 -1.28 -22.73 17.17
C GLY A 271 -0.16 -22.50 18.18
N ASN A 272 1.07 -22.36 17.68
CA ASN A 272 2.23 -22.19 18.52
C ASN A 272 2.53 -20.71 18.80
N ILE A 273 2.88 -20.41 20.04
CA ILE A 273 3.44 -19.10 20.44
C ILE A 273 4.83 -19.35 21.02
N SER A 274 5.84 -18.70 20.46
CA SER A 274 7.23 -18.76 20.92
C SER A 274 7.75 -17.34 21.13
N VAL A 275 8.11 -17.02 22.34
CA VAL A 275 8.72 -15.75 22.77
C VAL A 275 10.01 -16.07 23.49
N GLN A 276 11.12 -15.46 23.05
CA GLN A 276 12.46 -15.63 23.65
C GLN A 276 12.98 -14.32 24.24
#